data_7ba07c374219b91b2b0075f3f158236b
#
_entry.id   7ba07c374219b91b2b0075f3f158236b
#
_cell.length_a   1.000
_cell.length_b   1.000
_cell.length_c   1.000
_cell.angle_alpha   90.00
_cell.angle_beta   90.00
_cell.angle_gamma   90.00
#
_symmetry.space_group_name_H-M   'P 1'
#
loop_
_entity.id
_entity.type
_entity.pdbx_description
1 polymer ?
#
loop_
_entity_poly.entity_id
_entity_poly.type
_entity_poly.pdbx_seq_one_letter_code
_entity_poly.pdbx_strand_id
1 'polypeptide(L)'
;MQEIIQNFKQITQIPHCSFKTEELKNFLIDFAKSQNCQVNVDKAGNIHAYKGKPKICLQSHYDMVCMGEAPNIQMYEENGYLKAKNSSLGADNGIGVSLMMQALKDFENIECLFTNDEEVGLCGANNFTHILISNKLLNLDHESDDEVVIGCAGGVDIFASLNLEIGEKEGKCYEIEAINFKGGHSGIDIVKNIKSSIKEVSCFITQNQGELCEFNAGERINSIPKHAKVIAFFKNPPKENSHFKVNYIGKIKRTYYKNSQIILNLINAFAQGVRTFNHQLNLVQTSINLSLAYEKEGKFHFELFARSNDLQELKNIEFETLTYFKMQNCEVSSANFYPPWANKDTNFGEEILSYLKKENPNAKLYTIHAGLECGIISEKQPLECCSIGPNIHSPHSTDEKCEIASIEKISKILFAILKNYQ
;
A
#
# COMPACT_ATOMS: atom_id res chain seq x y z
N MET A 1 10.61 -15.60 21.30
CA MET A 1 9.20 -15.18 21.14
C MET A 1 8.80 -14.05 22.08
N GLN A 2 8.81 -14.24 23.41
CA GLN A 2 8.39 -13.18 24.35
C GLN A 2 9.13 -11.86 24.16
N GLU A 3 10.43 -11.88 23.90
CA GLU A 3 11.23 -10.67 23.65
C GLU A 3 10.84 -9.95 22.35
N ILE A 4 10.47 -10.67 21.29
CA ILE A 4 10.02 -10.08 20.03
C ILE A 4 8.70 -9.34 20.24
N ILE A 5 7.73 -9.97 20.92
CA ILE A 5 6.46 -9.31 21.27
C ILE A 5 6.70 -8.12 22.19
N GLN A 6 7.68 -8.21 23.12
CA GLN A 6 8.03 -7.10 23.99
C GLN A 6 8.67 -5.93 23.20
N ASN A 7 9.56 -6.24 22.23
CA ASN A 7 10.13 -5.24 21.34
C ASN A 7 8.99 -4.56 20.55
N PHE A 8 8.06 -5.33 19.98
CA PHE A 8 6.92 -4.79 19.25
C PHE A 8 6.04 -3.91 20.13
N LYS A 9 5.71 -4.36 21.35
CA LYS A 9 4.96 -3.56 22.32
C LYS A 9 5.68 -2.24 22.65
N GLN A 10 6.99 -2.24 22.70
CA GLN A 10 7.78 -1.02 22.94
C GLN A 10 7.68 -0.06 21.75
N ILE A 11 7.79 -0.58 20.52
CA ILE A 11 7.63 0.20 19.28
C ILE A 11 6.25 0.85 19.23
N THR A 12 5.17 0.11 19.50
CA THR A 12 3.81 0.64 19.45
C THR A 12 3.52 1.78 20.41
N GLN A 13 4.37 1.98 21.42
CA GLN A 13 4.25 3.11 22.36
C GLN A 13 4.97 4.38 21.89
N ILE A 14 5.73 4.30 20.80
CA ILE A 14 6.46 5.43 20.22
C ILE A 14 5.74 5.89 18.96
N PRO A 15 5.32 7.17 18.83
CA PRO A 15 4.69 7.67 17.62
C PRO A 15 5.57 7.49 16.37
N HIS A 16 5.04 6.86 15.31
CA HIS A 16 5.79 6.58 14.08
C HIS A 16 4.92 6.54 12.82
N CYS A 17 3.88 7.37 12.76
CA CYS A 17 3.16 7.56 11.49
C CYS A 17 4.10 8.07 10.41
N SER A 18 3.91 7.66 9.16
CA SER A 18 4.68 8.17 8.01
C SER A 18 4.81 9.69 8.05
N PHE A 19 5.99 10.22 7.73
CA PHE A 19 6.43 11.62 7.89
C PHE A 19 6.54 12.12 9.36
N LYS A 20 6.28 11.29 10.36
CA LYS A 20 6.36 11.64 11.80
C LYS A 20 7.07 10.56 12.60
N THR A 21 8.20 10.10 12.10
CA THR A 21 8.93 8.92 12.58
C THR A 21 10.14 9.25 13.45
N GLU A 22 10.40 10.52 13.73
CA GLU A 22 11.65 10.99 14.37
C GLU A 22 11.92 10.33 15.72
N GLU A 23 10.89 10.12 16.55
CA GLU A 23 11.04 9.51 17.88
C GLU A 23 11.44 8.03 17.76
N LEU A 24 10.78 7.26 16.90
CA LEU A 24 11.13 5.85 16.68
C LEU A 24 12.51 5.72 16.00
N LYS A 25 12.84 6.61 15.05
CA LYS A 25 14.16 6.66 14.43
C LYS A 25 15.27 6.78 15.49
N ASN A 26 15.14 7.75 16.38
CA ASN A 26 16.13 7.98 17.44
C ASN A 26 16.22 6.78 18.40
N PHE A 27 15.08 6.20 18.78
CA PHE A 27 15.03 4.98 19.58
C PHE A 27 15.79 3.83 18.91
N LEU A 28 15.56 3.56 17.62
CA LEU A 28 16.21 2.48 16.87
C LEU A 28 17.73 2.70 16.73
N ILE A 29 18.16 3.96 16.53
CA ILE A 29 19.58 4.34 16.48
C ILE A 29 20.25 4.02 17.82
N ASP A 30 19.67 4.46 18.93
CA ASP A 30 20.22 4.25 20.26
C ASP A 30 20.19 2.78 20.64
N PHE A 31 19.13 2.06 20.29
CA PHE A 31 19.05 0.62 20.47
C PHE A 31 20.18 -0.09 19.72
N ALA A 32 20.37 0.16 18.41
CA ALA A 32 21.44 -0.47 17.64
C ALA A 32 22.84 -0.18 18.18
N LYS A 33 23.11 1.06 18.57
CA LYS A 33 24.37 1.45 19.25
C LYS A 33 24.56 0.68 20.56
N SER A 34 23.50 0.47 21.35
CA SER A 34 23.59 -0.30 22.60
C SER A 34 23.94 -1.77 22.39
N GLN A 35 23.69 -2.30 21.16
CA GLN A 35 24.09 -3.63 20.72
C GLN A 35 25.49 -3.66 20.05
N ASN A 36 26.31 -2.62 20.23
CA ASN A 36 27.63 -2.46 19.64
C ASN A 36 27.67 -2.39 18.12
N CYS A 37 26.56 -1.98 17.47
CA CYS A 37 26.53 -1.79 16.03
C CYS A 37 27.17 -0.46 15.61
N GLN A 38 27.81 -0.45 14.44
CA GLN A 38 28.02 0.77 13.68
C GLN A 38 26.67 1.18 13.07
N VAL A 39 26.36 2.48 13.15
CA VAL A 39 25.07 3.01 12.70
C VAL A 39 25.30 4.22 11.81
N ASN A 40 24.76 4.16 10.61
CA ASN A 40 24.74 5.25 9.63
C ASN A 40 23.27 5.62 9.35
N VAL A 41 22.99 6.91 9.21
CA VAL A 41 21.64 7.41 8.88
C VAL A 41 21.76 8.32 7.66
N ASP A 42 20.95 8.08 6.65
CA ASP A 42 20.91 8.94 5.47
C ASP A 42 19.91 10.10 5.62
N LYS A 43 19.84 10.95 4.58
CA LYS A 43 18.95 12.13 4.60
C LYS A 43 17.47 11.79 4.56
N ALA A 44 17.11 10.59 4.07
CA ALA A 44 15.73 10.11 4.05
C ALA A 44 15.30 9.51 5.40
N GLY A 45 16.25 9.36 6.35
CA GLY A 45 16.00 8.76 7.65
C GLY A 45 16.23 7.25 7.68
N ASN A 46 16.70 6.63 6.60
CA ASN A 46 17.04 5.21 6.63
C ASN A 46 18.20 4.94 7.56
N ILE A 47 18.09 3.90 8.40
CA ILE A 47 19.08 3.52 9.39
C ILE A 47 19.78 2.24 8.93
N HIS A 48 21.07 2.32 8.67
CA HIS A 48 21.93 1.19 8.37
C HIS A 48 22.76 0.83 9.58
N ALA A 49 22.46 -0.30 10.22
CA ALA A 49 23.11 -0.77 11.44
C ALA A 49 23.77 -2.12 11.18
N TYR A 50 25.06 -2.28 11.56
CA TYR A 50 25.79 -3.52 11.34
C TYR A 50 26.89 -3.74 12.39
N LYS A 51 27.26 -5.01 12.60
CA LYS A 51 28.44 -5.42 13.38
C LYS A 51 29.03 -6.71 12.82
N GLY A 52 30.31 -6.95 13.10
CA GLY A 52 31.05 -8.12 12.66
C GLY A 52 31.30 -8.11 11.13
N LYS A 53 31.16 -9.28 10.51
CA LYS A 53 31.30 -9.51 9.04
C LYS A 53 30.01 -10.07 8.47
N PRO A 54 28.97 -9.27 8.30
CA PRO A 54 27.67 -9.75 7.87
C PRO A 54 27.74 -10.30 6.44
N LYS A 55 26.94 -11.32 6.16
CA LYS A 55 26.77 -11.95 4.85
C LYS A 55 25.34 -11.84 4.33
N ILE A 56 24.43 -11.38 5.17
CA ILE A 56 23.02 -11.13 4.86
C ILE A 56 22.59 -9.84 5.56
N CYS A 57 21.81 -9.02 4.88
CA CYS A 57 21.14 -7.85 5.41
C CYS A 57 19.67 -8.16 5.66
N LEU A 58 19.15 -7.85 6.83
CA LEU A 58 17.71 -7.83 7.10
C LEU A 58 17.17 -6.44 6.80
N GLN A 59 15.94 -6.36 6.28
CA GLN A 59 15.33 -5.07 5.96
C GLN A 59 13.85 -5.06 6.35
N SER A 60 13.42 -3.93 6.92
CA SER A 60 12.02 -3.59 7.25
C SER A 60 11.85 -2.09 7.27
N HIS A 61 10.67 -1.59 6.97
CA HIS A 61 10.34 -0.20 7.22
C HIS A 61 9.87 0.02 8.67
N TYR A 62 10.05 1.24 9.20
CA TYR A 62 9.71 1.56 10.58
C TYR A 62 8.62 2.63 10.72
N ASP A 63 8.10 3.17 9.63
CA ASP A 63 6.89 3.97 9.62
C ASP A 63 5.64 3.07 9.55
N MET A 64 4.48 3.63 9.80
CA MET A 64 3.20 2.94 9.71
C MET A 64 2.09 3.84 9.19
N VAL A 65 1.06 3.24 8.59
CA VAL A 65 -0.21 3.91 8.30
C VAL A 65 -1.01 4.11 9.58
N CYS A 66 -1.17 5.36 9.99
CA CYS A 66 -1.97 5.71 11.17
C CYS A 66 -3.46 5.81 10.82
N MET A 67 -4.27 4.91 11.40
CA MET A 67 -5.73 4.91 11.29
C MET A 67 -6.38 4.97 12.68
N GLY A 68 -7.59 5.54 12.74
CA GLY A 68 -8.34 5.63 13.97
C GLY A 68 -7.63 6.46 15.04
N GLU A 69 -7.41 5.86 16.22
CA GLU A 69 -6.77 6.52 17.37
C GLU A 69 -5.23 6.50 17.32
N ALA A 70 -4.61 5.89 16.27
CA ALA A 70 -3.16 5.93 16.11
C ALA A 70 -2.65 7.39 16.02
N PRO A 71 -1.50 7.72 16.61
CA PRO A 71 -0.45 6.85 17.12
C PRO A 71 -0.65 6.32 18.56
N ASN A 72 -1.80 6.54 19.21
CA ASN A 72 -2.08 6.01 20.53
C ASN A 72 -2.54 4.55 20.45
N ILE A 73 -1.59 3.63 20.26
CA ILE A 73 -1.88 2.23 20.03
C ILE A 73 -2.09 1.52 21.37
N GLN A 74 -3.31 1.03 21.62
CA GLN A 74 -3.63 0.17 22.75
C GLN A 74 -3.65 -1.29 22.28
N MET A 75 -2.46 -1.92 22.25
CA MET A 75 -2.30 -3.31 21.84
C MET A 75 -2.88 -4.28 22.87
N TYR A 76 -3.57 -5.32 22.39
CA TYR A 76 -4.07 -6.42 23.20
C TYR A 76 -4.01 -7.75 22.43
N GLU A 77 -4.11 -8.86 23.16
CA GLU A 77 -4.16 -10.20 22.58
C GLU A 77 -5.58 -10.75 22.66
N GLU A 78 -6.07 -11.30 21.56
CA GLU A 78 -7.36 -11.95 21.51
C GLU A 78 -7.38 -13.09 20.47
N ASN A 79 -7.82 -14.27 20.88
CA ASN A 79 -7.98 -15.46 20.02
C ASN A 79 -6.72 -15.82 19.21
N GLY A 80 -5.53 -15.64 19.78
CA GLY A 80 -4.25 -15.96 19.13
C GLY A 80 -3.73 -14.85 18.20
N TYR A 81 -4.34 -13.66 18.23
CA TYR A 81 -3.91 -12.50 17.46
C TYR A 81 -3.48 -11.35 18.36
N LEU A 82 -2.49 -10.61 17.89
CA LEU A 82 -2.21 -9.23 18.34
C LEU A 82 -3.15 -8.29 17.60
N LYS A 83 -3.76 -7.36 18.32
CA LYS A 83 -4.72 -6.37 17.83
C LYS A 83 -4.52 -5.03 18.51
N ALA A 84 -5.07 -3.96 17.94
CA ALA A 84 -5.15 -2.65 18.57
C ALA A 84 -6.61 -2.19 18.74
N LYS A 85 -6.88 -1.44 19.81
CA LYS A 85 -8.22 -0.91 20.09
C LYS A 85 -8.43 0.37 19.27
N ASN A 86 -9.43 0.35 18.38
CA ASN A 86 -9.85 1.51 17.57
C ASN A 86 -8.75 2.16 16.72
N SER A 87 -7.65 1.46 16.46
CA SER A 87 -6.55 2.00 15.66
C SER A 87 -5.92 0.92 14.78
N SER A 88 -5.13 1.30 13.78
CA SER A 88 -4.15 0.40 13.18
C SER A 88 -3.18 -0.10 14.24
N LEU A 89 -2.67 -1.32 14.05
CA LEU A 89 -1.76 -1.99 14.98
C LEU A 89 -0.28 -1.62 14.70
N GLY A 90 0.06 -1.39 13.42
CA GLY A 90 1.44 -1.20 12.96
C GLY A 90 2.25 -2.50 12.98
N ALA A 91 1.59 -3.66 12.82
CA ALA A 91 2.28 -4.94 12.64
C ALA A 91 3.04 -4.95 11.32
N ASP A 92 2.51 -4.31 10.32
CA ASP A 92 3.10 -3.88 9.07
C ASP A 92 3.81 -2.52 9.31
N ASN A 93 5.16 -2.43 9.39
CA ASN A 93 6.13 -3.54 9.46
C ASN A 93 6.85 -3.60 10.83
N GLY A 94 6.17 -3.18 11.90
CA GLY A 94 6.71 -3.19 13.27
C GLY A 94 7.11 -4.58 13.78
N ILE A 95 6.50 -5.67 13.25
CA ILE A 95 6.94 -7.04 13.59
C ILE A 95 8.30 -7.33 12.94
N GLY A 96 8.51 -6.96 11.67
CA GLY A 96 9.80 -7.06 11.00
C GLY A 96 10.89 -6.29 11.75
N VAL A 97 10.61 -5.04 12.13
CA VAL A 97 11.52 -4.22 12.99
C VAL A 97 11.84 -4.93 14.30
N SER A 98 10.83 -5.54 14.94
CA SER A 98 11.03 -6.24 16.23
C SER A 98 11.89 -7.49 16.10
N LEU A 99 11.75 -8.22 14.98
CA LEU A 99 12.61 -9.35 14.61
C LEU A 99 14.06 -8.89 14.38
N MET A 100 14.26 -7.76 13.69
CA MET A 100 15.57 -7.18 13.45
C MET A 100 16.22 -6.71 14.76
N MET A 101 15.47 -6.08 15.68
CA MET A 101 15.95 -5.72 17.01
C MET A 101 16.46 -6.96 17.78
N GLN A 102 15.72 -8.07 17.71
CA GLN A 102 16.14 -9.31 18.36
C GLN A 102 17.40 -9.90 17.67
N ALA A 103 17.48 -9.84 16.34
CA ALA A 103 18.64 -10.29 15.59
C ALA A 103 19.91 -9.49 15.96
N LEU A 104 19.79 -8.16 16.13
CA LEU A 104 20.89 -7.31 16.59
C LEU A 104 21.40 -7.68 18.00
N LYS A 105 20.53 -8.24 18.87
CA LYS A 105 20.95 -8.73 20.19
C LYS A 105 21.69 -10.06 20.11
N ASP A 106 21.18 -11.00 19.29
CA ASP A 106 21.54 -12.42 19.39
C ASP A 106 22.70 -12.82 18.46
N PHE A 107 23.01 -12.04 17.42
CA PHE A 107 24.00 -12.39 16.39
C PHE A 107 25.14 -11.38 16.33
N GLU A 108 26.38 -11.89 16.16
CA GLU A 108 27.59 -11.05 16.10
C GLU A 108 27.89 -10.55 14.68
N ASN A 109 27.53 -11.33 13.64
CA ASN A 109 27.70 -10.96 12.24
C ASN A 109 26.32 -10.64 11.67
N ILE A 110 25.89 -9.38 11.74
CA ILE A 110 24.53 -8.97 11.36
C ILE A 110 24.53 -7.59 10.71
N GLU A 111 23.70 -7.41 9.71
CA GLU A 111 23.42 -6.15 9.05
C GLU A 111 21.89 -5.96 8.98
N CYS A 112 21.44 -4.76 9.34
CA CYS A 112 20.04 -4.37 9.35
C CYS A 112 19.86 -3.02 8.65
N LEU A 113 18.90 -2.94 7.76
CA LEU A 113 18.44 -1.71 7.13
C LEU A 113 17.01 -1.43 7.56
N PHE A 114 16.81 -0.38 8.35
CA PHE A 114 15.48 0.13 8.69
C PHE A 114 15.18 1.29 7.76
N THR A 115 14.19 1.14 6.89
CA THR A 115 13.76 2.16 5.93
C THR A 115 12.65 3.03 6.49
N ASN A 116 12.52 4.25 5.98
CA ASN A 116 11.58 5.25 6.44
C ASN A 116 10.57 5.59 5.35
N ASP A 117 9.34 5.97 5.75
CA ASP A 117 8.30 6.46 4.84
C ASP A 117 8.05 5.54 3.63
N GLU A 118 7.97 4.22 3.88
CA GLU A 118 7.60 3.21 2.89
C GLU A 118 6.18 3.43 2.41
N GLU A 119 5.25 3.60 3.36
CA GLU A 119 3.80 3.65 3.20
C GLU A 119 3.28 4.85 2.38
N VAL A 120 4.16 5.77 2.07
CA VAL A 120 3.89 6.99 1.30
C VAL A 120 4.68 7.03 -0.01
N GLY A 121 4.80 5.86 -0.65
CA GLY A 121 5.40 5.70 -1.98
C GLY A 121 6.87 5.30 -1.96
N LEU A 122 7.27 4.44 -0.99
CA LEU A 122 8.62 3.87 -0.88
C LEU A 122 9.70 4.97 -0.78
N CYS A 123 9.37 6.09 -0.11
CA CYS A 123 10.19 7.30 -0.10
C CYS A 123 11.61 7.03 0.43
N GLY A 124 11.73 6.25 1.51
CA GLY A 124 13.03 5.88 2.08
C GLY A 124 13.88 5.10 1.09
N ALA A 125 13.36 4.02 0.53
CA ALA A 125 14.08 3.20 -0.44
C ALA A 125 14.44 3.98 -1.70
N ASN A 126 13.55 4.82 -2.22
CA ASN A 126 13.83 5.68 -3.37
C ASN A 126 15.01 6.65 -3.13
N ASN A 127 15.15 7.14 -1.90
CA ASN A 127 16.21 8.06 -1.50
C ASN A 127 17.37 7.39 -0.73
N PHE A 128 17.40 6.05 -0.69
CA PHE A 128 18.44 5.28 -0.05
C PHE A 128 19.82 5.54 -0.67
N THR A 129 20.80 5.86 0.17
CA THR A 129 22.15 6.26 -0.28
C THR A 129 23.29 5.44 0.35
N HIS A 130 23.00 4.53 1.28
CA HIS A 130 24.01 3.67 1.85
C HIS A 130 24.44 2.56 0.89
N ILE A 131 25.63 2.01 1.11
CA ILE A 131 26.10 0.79 0.47
C ILE A 131 26.02 -0.31 1.52
N LEU A 132 25.25 -1.35 1.25
CA LEU A 132 25.17 -2.53 2.10
C LEU A 132 26.45 -3.36 1.98
N ILE A 133 26.87 -3.97 3.07
CA ILE A 133 28.05 -4.81 3.16
C ILE A 133 27.76 -6.18 2.53
N SER A 134 26.56 -6.69 2.81
CA SER A 134 26.07 -7.99 2.31
C SER A 134 25.57 -7.87 0.87
N ASN A 135 25.69 -8.95 0.12
CA ASN A 135 25.11 -9.07 -1.23
C ASN A 135 23.75 -9.77 -1.23
N LYS A 136 23.25 -10.18 -0.07
CA LYS A 136 21.92 -10.79 0.14
C LYS A 136 21.09 -9.89 1.05
N LEU A 137 19.84 -9.64 0.65
CA LEU A 137 18.89 -8.86 1.41
C LEU A 137 17.62 -9.67 1.64
N LEU A 138 17.33 -9.94 2.90
CA LEU A 138 16.10 -10.57 3.34
C LEU A 138 15.17 -9.50 3.94
N ASN A 139 14.17 -9.11 3.15
CA ASN A 139 13.12 -8.22 3.57
C ASN A 139 12.11 -8.99 4.45
N LEU A 140 11.55 -8.33 5.47
CA LEU A 140 10.64 -8.93 6.44
C LEU A 140 9.24 -8.33 6.39
N ASP A 141 8.82 -7.89 5.19
CA ASP A 141 7.64 -7.08 4.95
C ASP A 141 6.49 -7.85 4.25
N HIS A 142 6.64 -9.16 4.09
CA HIS A 142 5.57 -9.97 3.55
C HIS A 142 4.53 -10.33 4.62
N GLU A 143 3.26 -10.44 4.22
CA GLU A 143 2.12 -10.63 5.11
C GLU A 143 1.60 -12.08 5.15
N SER A 144 2.40 -13.05 4.67
CA SER A 144 2.04 -14.47 4.67
C SER A 144 3.24 -15.34 5.02
N ASP A 145 3.05 -16.29 5.94
CA ASP A 145 4.13 -17.14 6.46
C ASP A 145 4.34 -18.44 5.67
N ASP A 146 3.70 -18.58 4.53
CA ASP A 146 3.82 -19.72 3.62
C ASP A 146 4.39 -19.35 2.25
N GLU A 147 4.83 -18.12 2.07
CA GLU A 147 5.34 -17.60 0.82
C GLU A 147 6.73 -16.97 0.98
N VAL A 148 7.58 -17.16 -0.02
CA VAL A 148 8.83 -16.40 -0.22
C VAL A 148 8.65 -15.56 -1.45
N VAL A 149 8.60 -14.25 -1.30
CA VAL A 149 8.41 -13.33 -2.42
C VAL A 149 9.76 -13.08 -3.10
N ILE A 150 9.79 -13.32 -4.41
CA ILE A 150 10.95 -13.16 -5.27
C ILE A 150 10.74 -12.14 -6.40
N GLY A 151 9.63 -11.47 -6.39
CA GLY A 151 9.27 -10.44 -7.37
C GLY A 151 8.04 -9.65 -6.94
N CYS A 152 7.92 -8.43 -7.44
CA CYS A 152 6.77 -7.56 -7.17
C CYS A 152 6.40 -6.71 -8.39
N ALA A 153 5.16 -6.23 -8.41
CA ALA A 153 4.73 -5.29 -9.42
C ALA A 153 5.41 -3.94 -9.25
N GLY A 154 5.73 -3.28 -10.35
CA GLY A 154 5.98 -1.86 -10.41
C GLY A 154 4.66 -1.07 -10.34
N GLY A 155 4.77 0.24 -10.14
CA GLY A 155 3.62 1.12 -10.04
C GLY A 155 3.88 2.52 -10.56
N VAL A 156 2.79 3.23 -10.84
CA VAL A 156 2.82 4.64 -11.23
C VAL A 156 1.52 5.33 -10.84
N ASP A 157 1.65 6.50 -10.22
CA ASP A 157 0.54 7.42 -9.99
C ASP A 157 0.24 8.19 -11.25
N ILE A 158 -1.04 8.28 -11.62
CA ILE A 158 -1.52 9.02 -12.79
C ILE A 158 -2.56 10.03 -12.34
N PHE A 159 -2.38 11.27 -12.77
CA PHE A 159 -3.24 12.39 -12.43
C PHE A 159 -3.84 12.98 -13.70
N ALA A 160 -5.13 13.28 -13.64
CA ALA A 160 -5.83 14.03 -14.66
C ALA A 160 -6.70 15.11 -14.03
N SER A 161 -6.82 16.27 -14.67
CA SER A 161 -7.73 17.31 -14.22
C SER A 161 -8.44 17.98 -15.39
N LEU A 162 -9.73 18.26 -15.20
CA LEU A 162 -10.60 18.93 -16.17
C LEU A 162 -11.11 20.23 -15.57
N ASN A 163 -10.99 21.34 -16.31
CA ASN A 163 -11.57 22.62 -15.89
C ASN A 163 -13.09 22.50 -15.77
N LEU A 164 -13.65 22.97 -14.66
CA LEU A 164 -15.07 22.99 -14.44
C LEU A 164 -15.73 24.18 -15.15
N GLU A 165 -16.79 23.88 -15.90
CA GLU A 165 -17.68 24.89 -16.47
C GLU A 165 -18.83 25.12 -15.50
N ILE A 166 -18.78 26.20 -14.73
CA ILE A 166 -19.77 26.48 -13.69
C ILE A 166 -21.00 27.20 -14.29
N GLY A 167 -22.17 26.74 -13.89
CA GLY A 167 -23.46 27.39 -14.11
C GLY A 167 -24.22 27.52 -12.81
N GLU A 168 -25.33 28.25 -12.85
CA GLU A 168 -26.25 28.41 -11.73
C GLU A 168 -27.68 28.16 -12.21
N LYS A 169 -28.44 27.35 -11.48
CA LYS A 169 -29.87 27.11 -11.75
C LYS A 169 -30.63 26.75 -10.51
N GLU A 170 -31.96 26.87 -10.57
CA GLU A 170 -32.86 26.33 -9.56
C GLU A 170 -33.37 24.96 -9.98
N GLY A 171 -33.36 23.99 -9.07
CA GLY A 171 -33.79 22.63 -9.34
C GLY A 171 -33.95 21.79 -8.08
N LYS A 172 -34.47 20.56 -8.25
CA LYS A 172 -34.54 19.57 -7.17
C LYS A 172 -33.15 19.01 -6.95
N CYS A 173 -32.57 19.28 -5.80
CA CYS A 173 -31.21 18.91 -5.42
C CYS A 173 -31.24 17.74 -4.44
N TYR A 174 -30.36 16.77 -4.66
CA TYR A 174 -30.23 15.56 -3.84
C TYR A 174 -28.77 15.30 -3.52
N GLU A 175 -28.54 14.76 -2.32
CA GLU A 175 -27.28 14.18 -1.91
C GLU A 175 -27.36 12.66 -2.08
N ILE A 176 -26.37 12.09 -2.73
CA ILE A 176 -26.19 10.65 -2.95
C ILE A 176 -24.97 10.21 -2.17
N GLU A 177 -25.15 9.28 -1.25
CA GLU A 177 -24.08 8.72 -0.43
C GLU A 177 -23.92 7.24 -0.74
N ALA A 178 -22.68 6.82 -1.03
CA ALA A 178 -22.34 5.42 -1.23
C ALA A 178 -22.31 4.69 0.12
N ILE A 179 -23.02 3.57 0.20
CA ILE A 179 -23.11 2.70 1.38
C ILE A 179 -22.83 1.26 0.98
N ASN A 180 -22.35 0.43 1.91
CA ASN A 180 -22.12 -1.01 1.72
C ASN A 180 -21.08 -1.37 0.65
N PHE A 181 -20.12 -0.50 0.37
CA PHE A 181 -18.95 -0.82 -0.42
C PHE A 181 -17.83 -1.36 0.47
N LYS A 182 -17.15 -2.43 0.04
CA LYS A 182 -16.14 -3.09 0.86
C LYS A 182 -14.81 -2.34 0.84
N GLY A 183 -14.42 -1.76 -0.31
CA GLY A 183 -13.07 -1.27 -0.51
C GLY A 183 -12.03 -2.39 -0.54
N GLY A 184 -10.75 -2.03 -0.54
CA GLY A 184 -9.64 -2.98 -0.52
C GLY A 184 -8.36 -2.36 -1.08
N HIS A 185 -7.25 -3.09 -1.02
CA HIS A 185 -5.98 -2.67 -1.60
C HIS A 185 -6.01 -2.80 -3.13
N SER A 186 -5.61 -1.74 -3.86
CA SER A 186 -5.72 -1.70 -5.34
C SER A 186 -4.77 -2.66 -6.08
N GLY A 187 -3.82 -3.27 -5.39
CA GLY A 187 -2.95 -4.33 -5.91
C GLY A 187 -3.46 -5.72 -5.50
N ILE A 188 -3.43 -6.04 -4.22
CA ILE A 188 -3.73 -7.38 -3.68
C ILE A 188 -5.19 -7.78 -3.90
N ASP A 189 -6.13 -6.85 -3.70
CA ASP A 189 -7.55 -7.14 -3.78
C ASP A 189 -8.17 -6.89 -5.17
N ILE A 190 -7.40 -6.35 -6.12
CA ILE A 190 -7.92 -6.00 -7.45
C ILE A 190 -8.49 -7.23 -8.19
N VAL A 191 -7.91 -8.40 -7.96
CA VAL A 191 -8.35 -9.68 -8.54
C VAL A 191 -9.73 -10.12 -8.01
N LYS A 192 -10.15 -9.63 -6.85
CA LYS A 192 -11.43 -9.97 -6.22
C LYS A 192 -12.64 -9.28 -6.88
N ASN A 193 -12.39 -8.45 -7.88
CA ASN A 193 -13.43 -7.69 -8.60
C ASN A 193 -14.37 -6.91 -7.67
N ILE A 194 -13.79 -6.22 -6.68
CA ILE A 194 -14.53 -5.40 -5.72
C ILE A 194 -15.10 -4.17 -6.44
N LYS A 195 -16.37 -3.89 -6.19
CA LYS A 195 -17.05 -2.72 -6.76
C LYS A 195 -16.44 -1.42 -6.25
N SER A 196 -16.13 -0.51 -7.17
CA SER A 196 -15.67 0.85 -6.87
C SER A 196 -16.85 1.79 -6.66
N SER A 197 -16.90 2.49 -5.53
CA SER A 197 -17.95 3.49 -5.25
C SER A 197 -17.96 4.62 -6.28
N ILE A 198 -16.80 5.02 -6.82
CA ILE A 198 -16.69 6.05 -7.87
C ILE A 198 -17.43 5.61 -9.13
N LYS A 199 -17.16 4.40 -9.61
CA LYS A 199 -17.80 3.85 -10.82
C LYS A 199 -19.30 3.69 -10.65
N GLU A 200 -19.70 3.09 -9.54
CA GLU A 200 -21.10 2.79 -9.26
C GLU A 200 -21.93 4.08 -9.06
N VAL A 201 -21.41 5.09 -8.33
CA VAL A 201 -22.14 6.36 -8.16
C VAL A 201 -22.23 7.14 -9.47
N SER A 202 -21.17 7.16 -10.28
CA SER A 202 -21.19 7.81 -11.59
C SER A 202 -22.22 7.17 -12.53
N CYS A 203 -22.30 5.84 -12.56
CA CYS A 203 -23.29 5.10 -13.30
C CYS A 203 -24.71 5.42 -12.81
N PHE A 204 -24.91 5.44 -11.49
CA PHE A 204 -26.20 5.79 -10.86
C PHE A 204 -26.67 7.20 -11.25
N ILE A 205 -25.78 8.21 -11.18
CA ILE A 205 -26.09 9.59 -11.57
C ILE A 205 -26.45 9.66 -13.06
N THR A 206 -25.68 8.99 -13.91
CA THR A 206 -25.92 8.97 -15.37
C THR A 206 -27.26 8.34 -15.72
N GLN A 207 -27.60 7.19 -15.14
CA GLN A 207 -28.87 6.49 -15.37
C GLN A 207 -30.09 7.31 -14.93
N ASN A 208 -29.94 8.15 -13.90
CA ASN A 208 -30.98 9.03 -13.41
C ASN A 208 -30.94 10.44 -14.03
N GLN A 209 -30.09 10.68 -15.04
CA GLN A 209 -29.93 11.96 -15.75
C GLN A 209 -29.60 13.12 -14.79
N GLY A 210 -28.71 12.85 -13.82
CA GLY A 210 -28.28 13.85 -12.84
C GLY A 210 -27.25 14.82 -13.42
N GLU A 211 -27.29 16.07 -12.94
CA GLU A 211 -26.30 17.11 -13.25
C GLU A 211 -25.53 17.45 -11.96
N LEU A 212 -24.22 17.29 -12.00
CA LEU A 212 -23.34 17.37 -10.83
C LEU A 212 -23.26 18.80 -10.26
N CYS A 213 -23.34 18.91 -8.96
CA CYS A 213 -23.06 20.14 -8.19
C CYS A 213 -21.79 19.98 -7.37
N GLU A 214 -21.58 18.80 -6.78
CA GLU A 214 -20.40 18.41 -6.03
C GLU A 214 -20.14 16.94 -6.26
N PHE A 215 -18.86 16.55 -6.25
CA PHE A 215 -18.45 15.15 -6.34
C PHE A 215 -17.18 14.96 -5.51
N ASN A 216 -17.24 14.08 -4.51
CA ASN A 216 -16.11 13.73 -3.69
C ASN A 216 -16.15 12.21 -3.42
N ALA A 217 -15.16 11.48 -3.91
CA ALA A 217 -15.14 10.03 -3.82
C ALA A 217 -13.71 9.47 -3.83
N GLY A 218 -13.53 8.39 -3.08
CA GLY A 218 -12.25 7.73 -2.84
C GLY A 218 -11.59 8.22 -1.56
N GLU A 219 -10.58 7.46 -1.10
CA GLU A 219 -9.88 7.70 0.17
C GLU A 219 -8.38 7.85 0.01
N ARG A 220 -7.77 6.97 -0.78
CA ARG A 220 -6.33 6.88 -1.01
C ARG A 220 -6.03 6.40 -2.42
N ILE A 221 -4.86 6.79 -2.94
CA ILE A 221 -4.45 6.43 -4.30
C ILE A 221 -4.24 4.93 -4.49
N ASN A 222 -3.84 4.21 -3.45
CA ASN A 222 -3.60 2.77 -3.46
C ASN A 222 -4.80 1.92 -3.01
N SER A 223 -6.01 2.49 -2.89
CA SER A 223 -7.21 1.77 -2.45
C SER A 223 -8.31 1.70 -3.51
N ILE A 224 -9.06 0.60 -3.50
CA ILE A 224 -10.33 0.49 -4.24
C ILE A 224 -11.37 1.31 -3.48
N PRO A 225 -11.98 2.34 -4.09
CA PRO A 225 -12.85 3.28 -3.39
C PRO A 225 -14.08 2.63 -2.77
N LYS A 226 -14.36 2.96 -1.51
CA LYS A 226 -15.59 2.55 -0.79
C LYS A 226 -16.52 3.72 -0.45
N HIS A 227 -16.00 4.93 -0.32
CA HIS A 227 -16.79 6.11 -0.01
C HIS A 227 -17.00 6.96 -1.27
N ALA A 228 -18.21 7.47 -1.43
CA ALA A 228 -18.53 8.50 -2.40
C ALA A 228 -19.69 9.33 -1.88
N LYS A 229 -19.58 10.65 -2.02
CA LYS A 229 -20.62 11.61 -1.70
C LYS A 229 -20.77 12.58 -2.85
N VAL A 230 -21.96 12.65 -3.44
CA VAL A 230 -22.25 13.44 -4.62
C VAL A 230 -23.49 14.27 -4.38
N ILE A 231 -23.45 15.54 -4.77
CA ILE A 231 -24.66 16.41 -4.82
C ILE A 231 -24.97 16.66 -6.28
N ALA A 232 -26.22 16.44 -6.68
CA ALA A 232 -26.65 16.62 -8.06
C ALA A 232 -28.12 17.09 -8.15
N PHE A 233 -28.43 17.77 -9.25
CA PHE A 233 -29.81 18.04 -9.63
C PHE A 233 -30.39 16.87 -10.39
N PHE A 234 -31.66 16.54 -10.11
CA PHE A 234 -32.42 15.53 -10.85
C PHE A 234 -33.78 16.07 -11.24
N LYS A 235 -34.20 15.76 -12.48
CA LYS A 235 -35.56 16.07 -12.95
C LYS A 235 -36.61 15.27 -12.18
N ASN A 236 -36.36 13.96 -12.04
CA ASN A 236 -37.17 13.02 -11.29
C ASN A 236 -36.38 12.54 -10.05
N PRO A 237 -37.03 12.28 -8.91
CA PRO A 237 -36.35 11.77 -7.73
C PRO A 237 -35.61 10.45 -8.05
N PRO A 238 -34.30 10.37 -7.84
CA PRO A 238 -33.60 9.09 -7.93
C PRO A 238 -34.05 8.17 -6.79
N LYS A 239 -34.10 6.86 -7.07
CA LYS A 239 -34.55 5.88 -6.06
C LYS A 239 -33.38 5.34 -5.27
N GLU A 240 -33.49 5.38 -3.95
CA GLU A 240 -32.59 4.70 -3.02
C GLU A 240 -32.49 3.19 -3.34
N ASN A 241 -31.34 2.59 -3.08
CA ASN A 241 -31.13 1.16 -3.24
C ASN A 241 -30.10 0.64 -2.20
N SER A 242 -29.68 -0.61 -2.29
CA SER A 242 -28.75 -1.22 -1.31
C SER A 242 -27.34 -0.60 -1.29
N HIS A 243 -26.98 0.19 -2.31
CA HIS A 243 -25.66 0.80 -2.46
C HIS A 243 -25.66 2.32 -2.32
N PHE A 244 -26.83 2.96 -2.44
CA PHE A 244 -26.93 4.42 -2.40
C PHE A 244 -28.08 4.87 -1.52
N LYS A 245 -27.73 5.69 -0.53
CA LYS A 245 -28.69 6.49 0.23
C LYS A 245 -28.95 7.79 -0.52
N VAL A 246 -30.22 8.21 -0.58
CA VAL A 246 -30.67 9.37 -1.35
C VAL A 246 -31.37 10.35 -0.42
N ASN A 247 -30.73 11.48 -0.17
CA ASN A 247 -31.26 12.53 0.71
C ASN A 247 -31.74 13.72 -0.15
N TYR A 248 -33.04 14.07 -0.08
CA TYR A 248 -33.56 15.26 -0.73
C TYR A 248 -33.12 16.52 0.03
N ILE A 249 -32.38 17.41 -0.60
CA ILE A 249 -31.91 18.66 -0.01
C ILE A 249 -32.98 19.75 -0.12
N GLY A 250 -33.70 19.80 -1.28
CA GLY A 250 -34.72 20.81 -1.54
C GLY A 250 -34.78 21.24 -3.01
N LYS A 251 -35.77 22.08 -3.32
CA LYS A 251 -35.76 22.83 -4.57
C LYS A 251 -35.02 24.14 -4.31
N ILE A 252 -33.77 24.21 -4.72
CA ILE A 252 -32.84 25.30 -4.36
C ILE A 252 -32.12 25.84 -5.61
N LYS A 253 -31.68 27.09 -5.52
CA LYS A 253 -30.76 27.69 -6.46
C LYS A 253 -29.34 27.39 -6.01
N ARG A 254 -28.55 26.76 -6.91
CA ARG A 254 -27.18 26.31 -6.63
C ARG A 254 -26.34 26.29 -7.89
N THR A 255 -25.01 26.38 -7.70
CA THR A 255 -24.02 26.12 -8.75
C THR A 255 -24.03 24.64 -9.16
N TYR A 256 -23.75 24.37 -10.43
CA TYR A 256 -23.60 23.04 -10.99
C TYR A 256 -22.55 23.02 -12.09
N TYR A 257 -22.06 21.85 -12.46
CA TYR A 257 -21.09 21.71 -13.55
C TYR A 257 -21.82 21.52 -14.88
N LYS A 258 -21.72 22.51 -15.80
CA LYS A 258 -22.29 22.42 -17.16
C LYS A 258 -21.71 21.25 -17.93
N ASN A 259 -20.45 20.91 -17.68
CA ASN A 259 -19.75 19.79 -18.27
C ASN A 259 -19.87 18.48 -17.46
N SER A 260 -20.92 18.34 -16.62
CA SER A 260 -21.22 17.11 -15.85
C SER A 260 -21.16 15.84 -16.69
N GLN A 261 -21.71 15.87 -17.91
CA GLN A 261 -21.75 14.70 -18.77
C GLN A 261 -20.36 14.23 -19.22
N ILE A 262 -19.42 15.17 -19.42
CA ILE A 262 -18.04 14.84 -19.77
C ILE A 262 -17.38 14.12 -18.59
N ILE A 263 -17.53 14.64 -17.37
CA ILE A 263 -17.00 14.04 -16.13
C ILE A 263 -17.54 12.61 -15.95
N LEU A 264 -18.88 12.47 -16.03
CA LEU A 264 -19.53 11.17 -15.88
C LEU A 264 -19.10 10.18 -16.97
N ASN A 265 -18.96 10.64 -18.22
CA ASN A 265 -18.49 9.81 -19.33
C ASN A 265 -17.04 9.35 -19.12
N LEU A 266 -16.14 10.24 -18.65
CA LEU A 266 -14.78 9.88 -18.32
C LEU A 266 -14.72 8.79 -17.26
N ILE A 267 -15.50 8.92 -16.19
CA ILE A 267 -15.57 7.88 -15.15
C ILE A 267 -16.15 6.59 -15.70
N ASN A 268 -17.32 6.65 -16.37
CA ASN A 268 -18.07 5.46 -16.80
C ASN A 268 -17.35 4.66 -17.89
N ALA A 269 -16.73 5.33 -18.85
CA ALA A 269 -16.05 4.67 -19.98
C ALA A 269 -14.63 4.20 -19.62
N PHE A 270 -14.03 4.71 -18.55
CA PHE A 270 -12.69 4.30 -18.15
C PHE A 270 -12.66 2.81 -17.77
N ALA A 271 -11.81 2.03 -18.44
CA ALA A 271 -11.64 0.62 -18.16
C ALA A 271 -10.64 0.41 -17.01
N GLN A 272 -11.13 0.22 -15.78
CA GLN A 272 -10.33 -0.10 -14.61
C GLN A 272 -10.39 -1.58 -14.22
N GLY A 273 -9.56 -1.99 -13.27
CA GLY A 273 -9.46 -3.35 -12.76
C GLY A 273 -8.30 -4.10 -13.39
N VAL A 274 -8.40 -5.42 -13.42
CA VAL A 274 -7.39 -6.29 -14.06
C VAL A 274 -7.43 -6.05 -15.58
N ARG A 275 -6.25 -5.74 -16.15
CA ARG A 275 -6.09 -5.50 -17.60
C ARG A 275 -5.49 -6.73 -18.28
N THR A 276 -4.48 -7.33 -17.69
CA THR A 276 -3.88 -8.58 -18.15
C THR A 276 -3.63 -9.53 -16.99
N PHE A 277 -3.62 -10.84 -17.28
CA PHE A 277 -3.42 -11.89 -16.28
C PHE A 277 -2.35 -12.87 -16.77
N ASN A 278 -1.37 -13.16 -15.93
CA ASN A 278 -0.33 -14.14 -16.24
C ASN A 278 -0.79 -15.53 -15.80
N HIS A 279 -1.23 -16.35 -16.76
CA HIS A 279 -1.74 -17.69 -16.50
C HIS A 279 -0.63 -18.68 -16.07
N GLN A 280 0.63 -18.44 -16.44
CA GLN A 280 1.73 -19.33 -16.05
C GLN A 280 2.07 -19.16 -14.55
N LEU A 281 2.07 -17.92 -14.10
CA LEU A 281 2.34 -17.57 -12.70
C LEU A 281 1.07 -17.50 -11.85
N ASN A 282 -0.11 -17.63 -12.48
CA ASN A 282 -1.43 -17.52 -11.84
C ASN A 282 -1.59 -16.23 -11.02
N LEU A 283 -1.20 -15.08 -11.60
CA LEU A 283 -1.29 -13.77 -10.95
C LEU A 283 -1.76 -12.69 -11.93
N VAL A 284 -2.24 -11.58 -11.37
CA VAL A 284 -2.54 -10.37 -12.13
C VAL A 284 -1.22 -9.84 -12.70
N GLN A 285 -1.16 -9.66 -14.03
CA GLN A 285 0.01 -9.09 -14.70
C GLN A 285 -0.04 -7.56 -14.65
N THR A 286 -1.13 -6.97 -15.12
CA THR A 286 -1.33 -5.51 -15.19
C THR A 286 -2.71 -5.14 -14.69
N SER A 287 -2.80 -4.09 -13.90
CA SER A 287 -4.06 -3.53 -13.42
C SER A 287 -3.99 -2.02 -13.31
N ILE A 288 -5.17 -1.38 -13.26
CA ILE A 288 -5.31 0.05 -12.99
C ILE A 288 -6.56 0.31 -12.16
N ASN A 289 -6.47 1.23 -11.23
CA ASN A 289 -7.58 1.63 -10.36
C ASN A 289 -7.80 3.14 -10.44
N LEU A 290 -9.04 3.57 -10.63
CA LEU A 290 -9.48 4.95 -10.42
C LEU A 290 -9.78 5.11 -8.93
N SER A 291 -8.85 5.75 -8.22
CA SER A 291 -8.76 5.75 -6.77
C SER A 291 -9.48 6.92 -6.12
N LEU A 292 -9.33 8.12 -6.71
CA LEU A 292 -10.01 9.34 -6.23
C LEU A 292 -10.64 10.10 -7.40
N ALA A 293 -11.79 10.73 -7.12
CA ALA A 293 -12.45 11.65 -8.04
C ALA A 293 -13.10 12.76 -7.20
N TYR A 294 -12.69 14.02 -7.42
CA TYR A 294 -13.12 15.13 -6.57
C TYR A 294 -12.95 16.48 -7.26
N GLU A 295 -13.66 17.50 -6.74
CA GLU A 295 -13.47 18.89 -7.14
C GLU A 295 -12.48 19.58 -6.21
N LYS A 296 -11.57 20.36 -6.81
CA LYS A 296 -10.67 21.25 -6.09
C LYS A 296 -10.26 22.44 -6.99
N GLU A 297 -10.30 23.64 -6.46
CA GLU A 297 -9.80 24.87 -7.11
C GLU A 297 -10.35 25.12 -8.53
N GLY A 298 -11.64 24.80 -8.74
CA GLY A 298 -12.31 24.99 -10.04
C GLY A 298 -11.98 23.95 -11.10
N LYS A 299 -11.29 22.86 -10.71
CA LYS A 299 -11.01 21.72 -11.55
C LYS A 299 -11.61 20.45 -10.96
N PHE A 300 -11.97 19.51 -11.82
CA PHE A 300 -12.30 18.14 -11.43
C PHE A 300 -11.06 17.27 -11.59
N HIS A 301 -10.67 16.59 -10.52
CA HIS A 301 -9.48 15.76 -10.45
C HIS A 301 -9.82 14.29 -10.50
N PHE A 302 -8.98 13.53 -11.18
CA PHE A 302 -8.95 12.07 -11.21
C PHE A 302 -7.56 11.62 -10.81
N GLU A 303 -7.49 10.75 -9.80
CA GLU A 303 -6.23 10.13 -9.40
C GLU A 303 -6.34 8.62 -9.57
N LEU A 304 -5.36 8.05 -10.24
CA LEU A 304 -5.33 6.65 -10.63
C LEU A 304 -4.00 6.04 -10.24
N PHE A 305 -4.03 4.73 -9.97
CA PHE A 305 -2.83 3.96 -9.72
C PHE A 305 -2.78 2.75 -10.66
N ALA A 306 -1.72 2.67 -11.45
CA ALA A 306 -1.45 1.55 -12.34
C ALA A 306 -0.34 0.66 -11.76
N ARG A 307 -0.45 -0.65 -11.96
CA ARG A 307 0.53 -1.65 -11.56
C ARG A 307 0.77 -2.65 -12.68
N SER A 308 2.02 -3.12 -12.80
CA SER A 308 2.35 -4.26 -13.64
C SER A 308 3.58 -5.02 -13.13
N ASN A 309 3.59 -6.34 -13.32
CA ASN A 309 4.77 -7.18 -13.13
C ASN A 309 5.69 -7.19 -14.37
N ASP A 310 5.33 -6.42 -15.41
CA ASP A 310 6.12 -6.21 -16.61
C ASP A 310 6.34 -4.71 -16.87
N LEU A 311 7.60 -4.31 -17.08
CA LEU A 311 7.98 -2.91 -17.24
C LEU A 311 7.35 -2.27 -18.50
N GLN A 312 7.27 -3.03 -19.60
CA GLN A 312 6.72 -2.49 -20.84
C GLN A 312 5.20 -2.34 -20.73
N GLU A 313 4.51 -3.30 -20.12
CA GLU A 313 3.08 -3.19 -19.86
C GLU A 313 2.76 -2.04 -18.90
N LEU A 314 3.61 -1.78 -17.88
CA LEU A 314 3.44 -0.63 -16.98
C LEU A 314 3.52 0.70 -17.74
N LYS A 315 4.52 0.85 -18.61
CA LYS A 315 4.64 2.05 -19.48
C LYS A 315 3.48 2.17 -20.47
N ASN A 316 3.00 1.04 -20.99
CA ASN A 316 1.88 1.04 -21.93
C ASN A 316 0.58 1.49 -21.25
N ILE A 317 0.25 0.96 -20.07
CA ILE A 317 -0.97 1.35 -19.34
C ILE A 317 -0.92 2.81 -18.86
N GLU A 318 0.26 3.31 -18.47
CA GLU A 318 0.48 4.73 -18.20
C GLU A 318 0.15 5.58 -19.45
N PHE A 319 0.77 5.27 -20.58
CA PHE A 319 0.58 5.99 -21.83
C PHE A 319 -0.87 5.96 -22.31
N GLU A 320 -1.52 4.79 -22.27
CA GLU A 320 -2.95 4.63 -22.63
C GLU A 320 -3.84 5.53 -21.75
N THR A 321 -3.58 5.53 -20.44
CA THR A 321 -4.37 6.30 -19.47
C THR A 321 -4.20 7.80 -19.66
N LEU A 322 -2.96 8.27 -19.81
CA LEU A 322 -2.69 9.68 -20.11
C LEU A 322 -3.37 10.10 -21.42
N THR A 323 -3.31 9.26 -22.46
CA THR A 323 -3.96 9.51 -23.76
C THR A 323 -5.46 9.59 -23.64
N TYR A 324 -6.09 8.64 -22.89
CA TYR A 324 -7.53 8.61 -22.66
C TYR A 324 -8.06 9.94 -22.09
N PHE A 325 -7.41 10.47 -21.05
CA PHE A 325 -7.83 11.74 -20.45
C PHE A 325 -7.50 12.95 -21.34
N LYS A 326 -6.36 12.94 -22.04
CA LYS A 326 -6.01 14.01 -23.01
C LYS A 326 -7.06 14.16 -24.13
N MET A 327 -7.67 13.07 -24.59
CA MET A 327 -8.72 13.12 -25.63
C MET A 327 -9.93 13.96 -25.22
N GLN A 328 -10.14 14.19 -23.93
CA GLN A 328 -11.20 15.05 -23.37
C GLN A 328 -10.65 16.37 -22.81
N ASN A 329 -9.50 16.83 -23.32
CA ASN A 329 -8.85 18.08 -22.92
C ASN A 329 -8.51 18.16 -21.42
N CYS A 330 -8.28 17.03 -20.74
CA CYS A 330 -7.73 17.05 -19.40
C CYS A 330 -6.25 17.41 -19.42
N GLU A 331 -5.81 18.17 -18.44
CA GLU A 331 -4.40 18.25 -18.07
C GLU A 331 -4.02 16.93 -17.41
N VAL A 332 -2.86 16.36 -17.76
CA VAL A 332 -2.44 15.06 -17.24
C VAL A 332 -0.97 15.07 -16.82
N SER A 333 -0.66 14.28 -15.82
CA SER A 333 0.71 14.03 -15.36
C SER A 333 0.82 12.64 -14.73
N SER A 334 2.05 12.15 -14.55
CA SER A 334 2.34 10.97 -13.76
C SER A 334 3.48 11.26 -12.78
N ALA A 335 3.54 10.49 -11.70
CA ALA A 335 4.57 10.61 -10.66
C ALA A 335 4.82 9.26 -9.98
N ASN A 336 5.80 9.21 -9.10
CA ASN A 336 6.11 8.07 -8.24
C ASN A 336 6.23 6.75 -9.02
N PHE A 337 6.81 6.82 -10.24
CA PHE A 337 7.08 5.62 -11.04
C PHE A 337 8.17 4.79 -10.36
N TYR A 338 7.89 3.51 -10.17
CA TYR A 338 8.88 2.51 -9.80
C TYR A 338 8.70 1.26 -10.66
N PRO A 339 9.82 0.62 -11.12
CA PRO A 339 9.74 -0.53 -12.00
C PRO A 339 9.31 -1.79 -11.26
N PRO A 340 8.79 -2.80 -11.97
CA PRO A 340 8.59 -4.12 -11.39
C PRO A 340 9.95 -4.77 -11.05
N TRP A 341 9.95 -5.55 -10.00
CA TRP A 341 11.10 -6.32 -9.58
C TRP A 341 10.86 -7.81 -9.83
N ALA A 342 11.86 -8.45 -10.42
CA ALA A 342 11.93 -9.90 -10.50
C ALA A 342 13.40 -10.31 -10.37
N ASN A 343 13.68 -11.27 -9.51
CA ASN A 343 15.03 -11.83 -9.41
C ASN A 343 15.43 -12.47 -10.73
N LYS A 344 16.64 -12.16 -11.20
CA LYS A 344 17.25 -12.83 -12.36
C LYS A 344 17.62 -14.27 -12.04
N ASP A 345 17.91 -14.55 -10.76
CA ASP A 345 18.27 -15.85 -10.21
C ASP A 345 17.42 -16.08 -8.95
N THR A 346 16.79 -17.24 -8.86
CA THR A 346 15.91 -17.61 -7.74
C THR A 346 16.63 -18.35 -6.62
N ASN A 347 17.95 -18.62 -6.74
CA ASN A 347 18.70 -19.45 -5.80
C ASN A 347 18.56 -19.01 -4.35
N PHE A 348 18.64 -17.70 -4.08
CA PHE A 348 18.46 -17.19 -2.72
C PHE A 348 17.01 -17.38 -2.22
N GLY A 349 16.02 -17.14 -3.07
CA GLY A 349 14.61 -17.42 -2.76
C GLY A 349 14.36 -18.92 -2.50
N GLU A 350 14.96 -19.81 -3.27
CA GLU A 350 14.87 -21.27 -3.07
C GLU A 350 15.58 -21.72 -1.79
N GLU A 351 16.72 -21.13 -1.47
CA GLU A 351 17.41 -21.35 -0.20
C GLU A 351 16.47 -20.99 0.97
N ILE A 352 15.88 -19.79 0.97
CA ILE A 352 14.95 -19.35 2.01
C ILE A 352 13.71 -20.24 2.05
N LEU A 353 13.14 -20.59 0.90
CA LEU A 353 12.01 -21.52 0.80
C LEU A 353 12.29 -22.86 1.47
N SER A 354 13.54 -23.35 1.38
CA SER A 354 13.93 -24.61 2.02
C SER A 354 13.77 -24.58 3.55
N TYR A 355 13.90 -23.40 4.17
CA TYR A 355 13.65 -23.21 5.60
C TYR A 355 12.14 -23.13 5.90
N LEU A 356 11.35 -22.40 5.11
CA LEU A 356 9.90 -22.33 5.26
C LEU A 356 9.26 -23.73 5.14
N LYS A 357 9.71 -24.54 4.19
CA LYS A 357 9.18 -25.90 3.97
C LYS A 357 9.40 -26.86 5.13
N LYS A 358 10.35 -26.59 6.03
CA LYS A 358 10.51 -27.39 7.26
C LYS A 358 9.36 -27.18 8.23
N GLU A 359 8.77 -25.98 8.27
CA GLU A 359 7.63 -25.63 9.13
C GLU A 359 6.29 -25.77 8.38
N ASN A 360 6.26 -25.50 7.06
CA ASN A 360 5.10 -25.65 6.19
C ASN A 360 5.50 -26.27 4.84
N PRO A 361 5.24 -27.58 4.61
CA PRO A 361 5.58 -28.24 3.34
C PRO A 361 4.93 -27.63 2.09
N ASN A 362 3.84 -26.88 2.24
CA ASN A 362 3.12 -26.24 1.15
C ASN A 362 3.68 -24.84 0.80
N ALA A 363 4.69 -24.37 1.53
CA ALA A 363 5.31 -23.09 1.24
C ALA A 363 5.87 -23.04 -0.19
N LYS A 364 5.77 -21.87 -0.82
CA LYS A 364 6.08 -21.68 -2.24
C LYS A 364 6.83 -20.36 -2.51
N LEU A 365 7.51 -20.29 -3.66
CA LEU A 365 7.93 -19.01 -4.22
C LEU A 365 6.71 -18.28 -4.75
N TYR A 366 6.70 -16.95 -4.58
CA TYR A 366 5.59 -16.11 -4.95
C TYR A 366 6.07 -14.81 -5.59
N THR A 367 5.21 -14.21 -6.42
CA THR A 367 5.37 -12.85 -6.94
C THR A 367 4.12 -12.07 -6.56
N ILE A 368 4.29 -10.94 -5.90
CA ILE A 368 3.17 -10.13 -5.41
C ILE A 368 2.78 -9.03 -6.41
N HIS A 369 1.49 -8.75 -6.53
CA HIS A 369 0.98 -7.64 -7.34
C HIS A 369 0.87 -6.34 -6.52
N ALA A 370 1.88 -6.07 -5.68
CA ALA A 370 2.07 -4.86 -4.89
C ALA A 370 3.55 -4.45 -4.98
N GLY A 371 3.92 -3.25 -4.54
CA GLY A 371 5.31 -2.82 -4.46
C GLY A 371 6.02 -3.44 -3.25
N LEU A 372 7.33 -3.64 -3.35
CA LEU A 372 8.24 -3.96 -2.26
C LEU A 372 9.55 -3.20 -2.43
N GLU A 373 10.15 -2.78 -1.34
CA GLU A 373 11.40 -2.02 -1.34
C GLU A 373 12.59 -2.80 -1.93
N CYS A 374 12.53 -4.15 -1.93
CA CYS A 374 13.52 -5.02 -2.58
C CYS A 374 13.82 -4.58 -4.03
N GLY A 375 12.79 -4.22 -4.80
CA GLY A 375 12.94 -3.79 -6.18
C GLY A 375 13.81 -2.54 -6.30
N ILE A 376 13.52 -1.53 -5.50
CA ILE A 376 14.21 -0.23 -5.52
C ILE A 376 15.65 -0.36 -4.99
N ILE A 377 15.83 -1.09 -3.88
CA ILE A 377 17.14 -1.23 -3.26
C ILE A 377 18.08 -2.03 -4.18
N SER A 378 17.58 -3.11 -4.82
CA SER A 378 18.37 -3.92 -5.74
C SER A 378 18.76 -3.23 -7.06
N GLU A 379 18.06 -2.17 -7.44
CA GLU A 379 18.49 -1.32 -8.57
C GLU A 379 19.72 -0.46 -8.24
N LYS A 380 19.86 -0.08 -6.97
CA LYS A 380 20.95 0.80 -6.51
C LYS A 380 22.24 0.03 -6.25
N GLN A 381 22.14 -1.25 -5.93
CA GLN A 381 23.27 -2.14 -5.64
C GLN A 381 22.90 -3.56 -6.07
N PRO A 382 23.80 -4.32 -6.74
CA PRO A 382 23.56 -5.72 -7.08
C PRO A 382 23.34 -6.57 -5.83
N LEU A 383 22.09 -6.99 -5.60
CA LEU A 383 21.66 -7.77 -4.45
C LEU A 383 20.81 -8.95 -4.89
N GLU A 384 20.97 -10.09 -4.21
CA GLU A 384 19.99 -11.17 -4.20
C GLU A 384 18.97 -10.86 -3.12
N CYS A 385 17.72 -10.62 -3.51
CA CYS A 385 16.65 -10.20 -2.59
C CYS A 385 15.53 -11.23 -2.53
N CYS A 386 14.93 -11.40 -1.37
CA CYS A 386 13.60 -12.00 -1.22
C CYS A 386 12.90 -11.43 0.01
N SER A 387 11.59 -11.67 0.13
CA SER A 387 10.80 -11.23 1.28
C SER A 387 10.03 -12.38 1.90
N ILE A 388 9.97 -12.37 3.23
CA ILE A 388 9.15 -13.26 4.07
C ILE A 388 8.48 -12.43 5.16
N GLY A 389 7.46 -12.96 5.81
CA GLY A 389 6.84 -12.27 6.94
C GLY A 389 5.74 -13.08 7.61
N PRO A 390 5.21 -12.61 8.75
CA PRO A 390 4.13 -13.28 9.46
C PRO A 390 2.77 -13.00 8.81
N ASN A 391 1.76 -13.79 9.19
CA ASN A 391 0.38 -13.56 8.77
C ASN A 391 -0.17 -12.27 9.38
N ILE A 392 -0.28 -11.23 8.56
CA ILE A 392 -0.92 -9.96 8.90
C ILE A 392 -2.24 -9.87 8.13
N HIS A 393 -3.29 -9.45 8.79
CA HIS A 393 -4.62 -9.33 8.19
C HIS A 393 -5.11 -7.90 8.30
N SER A 394 -5.69 -7.40 7.21
CA SER A 394 -6.27 -6.06 7.13
C SER A 394 -5.29 -4.95 7.53
N PRO A 395 -4.04 -4.94 7.03
CA PRO A 395 -3.12 -3.84 7.29
C PRO A 395 -3.75 -2.51 6.88
N HIS A 396 -3.21 -1.39 7.34
CA HIS A 396 -3.69 -0.03 7.03
C HIS A 396 -5.14 0.25 7.46
N SER A 397 -5.65 -0.50 8.43
CA SER A 397 -7.02 -0.34 8.93
C SER A 397 -7.11 -0.50 10.44
N THR A 398 -8.25 -0.12 11.01
CA THR A 398 -8.55 -0.35 12.45
C THR A 398 -8.85 -1.82 12.77
N ASP A 399 -8.96 -2.67 11.75
CA ASP A 399 -9.17 -4.13 11.88
C ASP A 399 -7.86 -4.92 11.72
N GLU A 400 -6.72 -4.24 11.65
CA GLU A 400 -5.40 -4.84 11.53
C GLU A 400 -5.12 -5.79 12.69
N LYS A 401 -4.62 -6.97 12.35
CA LYS A 401 -4.23 -7.99 13.33
C LYS A 401 -3.11 -8.88 12.80
N CYS A 402 -2.24 -9.36 13.70
CA CYS A 402 -1.15 -10.27 13.38
C CYS A 402 -1.29 -11.58 14.17
N GLU A 403 -1.08 -12.70 13.51
CA GLU A 403 -1.18 -14.02 14.11
C GLU A 403 0.07 -14.36 14.95
N ILE A 404 -0.10 -14.62 16.25
CA ILE A 404 1.01 -14.88 17.19
C ILE A 404 1.79 -16.14 16.81
N ALA A 405 1.10 -17.21 16.41
CA ALA A 405 1.73 -18.46 15.98
C ALA A 405 2.60 -18.28 14.72
N SER A 406 2.17 -17.38 13.83
CA SER A 406 2.92 -17.04 12.62
C SER A 406 4.18 -16.24 12.95
N ILE A 407 4.12 -15.28 13.89
CA ILE A 407 5.32 -14.56 14.38
C ILE A 407 6.33 -15.57 14.93
N GLU A 408 5.87 -16.56 15.71
CA GLU A 408 6.74 -17.61 16.26
C GLU A 408 7.40 -18.43 15.15
N LYS A 409 6.63 -18.85 14.16
CA LYS A 409 7.12 -19.59 13.00
C LYS A 409 8.21 -18.81 12.26
N ILE A 410 7.92 -17.58 11.86
CA ILE A 410 8.86 -16.72 11.12
C ILE A 410 10.10 -16.44 11.95
N SER A 411 10.00 -16.22 13.26
CA SER A 411 11.16 -16.01 14.11
C SER A 411 12.09 -17.23 14.16
N LYS A 412 11.55 -18.44 14.27
CA LYS A 412 12.34 -19.69 14.23
C LYS A 412 13.06 -19.86 12.89
N ILE A 413 12.36 -19.60 11.79
CA ILE A 413 12.90 -19.66 10.43
C ILE A 413 14.02 -18.64 10.28
N LEU A 414 13.78 -17.37 10.58
CA LEU A 414 14.75 -16.28 10.48
C LEU A 414 16.02 -16.60 11.26
N PHE A 415 15.90 -17.03 12.51
CA PHE A 415 17.06 -17.33 13.34
C PHE A 415 17.82 -18.58 12.89
N ALA A 416 17.13 -19.56 12.28
CA ALA A 416 17.80 -20.68 11.64
C ALA A 416 18.58 -20.25 10.39
N ILE A 417 18.05 -19.34 9.60
CA ILE A 417 18.75 -18.72 8.44
C ILE A 417 19.99 -17.97 8.99
N LEU A 418 19.83 -17.07 9.93
CA LEU A 418 20.92 -16.23 10.44
C LEU A 418 22.07 -17.06 11.04
N LYS A 419 21.80 -18.20 11.68
CA LYS A 419 22.84 -19.12 12.16
C LYS A 419 23.75 -19.66 11.06
N ASN A 420 23.25 -19.83 9.85
CA ASN A 420 24.06 -20.30 8.71
C ASN A 420 24.87 -19.16 8.08
N TYR A 421 24.53 -17.93 8.39
CA TYR A 421 25.23 -16.73 7.88
C TYR A 421 26.20 -16.10 8.89
N GLN A 422 26.47 -16.76 10.04
CA GLN A 422 27.50 -16.33 11.02
C GLN A 422 28.95 -16.55 10.59
#